data_515e9599de2867f504834f3f11cc2b70
#
_entry.id   515e9599de2867f504834f3f11cc2b70
#
_cell.length_a   1.000
_cell.length_b   1.000
_cell.length_c   1.000
_cell.angle_alpha   90.00
_cell.angle_beta   90.00
_cell.angle_gamma   90.00
#
_symmetry.space_group_name_H-M   'P 1'
#
loop_
_entity.id
_entity.type
_entity.pdbx_description
1 polymer ?
#
loop_
_entity_poly.entity_id
_entity_poly.type
_entity_poly.pdbx_seq_one_letter_code
_entity_poly.pdbx_strand_id
1 'polypeptide(L)'
;MEQNNISLGNPLAGKPSPSQQEIDEHFMRRCLQLAKNGRQNAKPNPMVGAVIVSEDGRILGEGYHVRCGEGHAEVNAFASVKPEDEHLLAGATIYVSLEPCSHYGKTPPCADLIVSKRVKRCVCGCVDPFAKVQGRGIQKIREAGIEVTVGVLESECLELNKRFITYNTHQRPYIILKWAQTANGFLDNEGKGMAVSSAFTKMLSHKLRAENDAILVGRVTDERDQSQLNVRDWYGKNPVRLVIDRHHPCFEGLDFSKGNEAVLRQIMSFLYINKVQSLIVEGGAITHQSFLDAGLWDEIRIETATSKFVKTGTEAPRLPHDVKPISHKEYDGNVIDTYERA
;
A
#
# COMPACT_ATOMS: atom_id res chain seq x y z
N MET A 1 16.50 27.08 60.59
CA MET A 1 16.44 27.03 59.07
C MET A 1 16.51 25.56 58.65
N GLU A 2 15.36 24.94 58.51
CA GLU A 2 15.27 23.54 58.03
C GLU A 2 15.35 23.54 56.51
N GLN A 3 16.35 22.88 55.97
CA GLN A 3 16.48 22.66 54.52
C GLN A 3 15.58 21.49 54.13
N ASN A 4 14.45 21.79 53.48
CA ASN A 4 13.63 20.80 52.84
C ASN A 4 14.34 20.24 51.59
N ASN A 5 14.96 19.08 51.69
CA ASN A 5 15.46 18.29 50.60
C ASN A 5 14.27 17.64 49.87
N ILE A 6 13.84 18.21 48.76
CA ILE A 6 12.90 17.57 47.85
C ILE A 6 13.68 16.51 47.06
N SER A 7 13.50 15.25 47.42
CA SER A 7 13.98 14.10 46.61
C SER A 7 13.10 13.99 45.35
N LEU A 8 13.66 14.39 44.23
CA LEU A 8 13.05 14.10 42.91
C LEU A 8 13.23 12.59 42.64
N GLY A 9 12.21 11.81 42.96
CA GLY A 9 12.15 10.39 42.60
C GLY A 9 12.38 10.23 41.11
N ASN A 10 13.27 9.30 40.74
CA ASN A 10 13.55 8.96 39.33
C ASN A 10 12.28 8.46 38.66
N PRO A 11 11.69 9.17 37.67
CA PRO A 11 10.42 8.79 37.04
C PRO A 11 10.52 7.52 36.16
N LEU A 12 11.70 6.90 36.05
CA LEU A 12 11.97 5.69 35.31
C LEU A 12 12.10 4.42 36.17
N ALA A 13 11.98 4.55 37.50
CA ALA A 13 12.03 3.40 38.39
C ALA A 13 10.68 2.66 38.38
N GLY A 14 10.57 1.57 37.63
CA GLY A 14 9.43 0.64 37.72
C GLY A 14 8.75 0.17 36.43
N LYS A 15 9.22 0.52 35.25
CA LYS A 15 8.72 -0.17 34.03
C LYS A 15 9.42 -1.52 33.91
N PRO A 16 8.66 -2.63 33.76
CA PRO A 16 9.26 -3.93 33.45
C PRO A 16 10.06 -3.83 32.14
N SER A 17 11.14 -4.58 32.02
CA SER A 17 11.87 -4.71 30.76
C SER A 17 10.92 -5.17 29.67
N PRO A 18 11.02 -4.61 28.43
CA PRO A 18 10.14 -5.00 27.35
C PRO A 18 10.25 -6.49 27.05
N SER A 19 9.13 -7.13 26.76
CA SER A 19 9.10 -8.52 26.29
C SER A 19 9.76 -8.65 24.92
N GLN A 20 10.17 -9.87 24.56
CA GLN A 20 10.74 -10.13 23.23
C GLN A 20 9.76 -9.73 22.11
N GLN A 21 8.47 -9.95 22.30
CA GLN A 21 7.43 -9.53 21.35
C GLN A 21 7.40 -8.00 21.17
N GLU A 22 7.45 -7.24 22.24
CA GLU A 22 7.46 -5.75 22.15
C GLU A 22 8.72 -5.23 21.46
N ILE A 23 9.87 -5.90 21.67
CA ILE A 23 11.13 -5.58 20.98
C ILE A 23 10.98 -5.88 19.47
N ASP A 24 10.47 -7.07 19.13
CA ASP A 24 10.28 -7.49 17.74
C ASP A 24 9.31 -6.56 16.99
N GLU A 25 8.20 -6.18 17.62
CA GLU A 25 7.25 -5.23 17.05
C GLU A 25 7.86 -3.82 16.88
N HIS A 26 8.70 -3.39 17.82
CA HIS A 26 9.38 -2.09 17.73
C HIS A 26 10.26 -2.02 16.47
N PHE A 27 11.12 -3.01 16.23
CA PHE A 27 11.99 -3.03 15.07
C PHE A 27 11.24 -3.34 13.77
N MET A 28 10.17 -4.13 13.82
CA MET A 28 9.31 -4.35 12.66
C MET A 28 8.57 -3.06 12.25
N ARG A 29 8.10 -2.23 13.19
CA ARG A 29 7.57 -0.89 12.87
C ARG A 29 8.61 -0.03 12.17
N ARG A 30 9.90 -0.17 12.56
CA ARG A 30 10.99 0.53 11.86
C ARG A 30 11.17 0.01 10.43
N CYS A 31 11.11 -1.30 10.21
CA CYS A 31 11.12 -1.88 8.86
C CYS A 31 9.98 -1.32 8.00
N LEU A 32 8.76 -1.24 8.55
CA LEU A 32 7.59 -0.68 7.84
C LEU A 32 7.75 0.82 7.51
N GLN A 33 8.38 1.60 8.39
CA GLN A 33 8.69 3.01 8.12
C GLN A 33 9.68 3.15 6.95
N LEU A 34 10.76 2.37 6.96
CA LEU A 34 11.77 2.35 5.91
C LEU A 34 11.16 1.92 4.57
N ALA A 35 10.36 0.84 4.56
CA ALA A 35 9.73 0.31 3.37
C ALA A 35 8.88 1.34 2.61
N LYS A 36 8.18 2.23 3.33
CA LYS A 36 7.34 3.28 2.74
C LYS A 36 8.12 4.26 1.84
N ASN A 37 9.43 4.41 2.05
CA ASN A 37 10.28 5.23 1.20
C ASN A 37 10.43 4.67 -0.22
N GLY A 38 10.23 3.36 -0.41
CA GLY A 38 10.24 2.70 -1.72
C GLY A 38 9.00 2.92 -2.58
N ARG A 39 7.94 3.54 -2.06
CA ARG A 39 6.60 3.64 -2.67
C ARG A 39 6.59 4.08 -4.13
N GLN A 40 7.44 5.02 -4.50
CA GLN A 40 7.47 5.59 -5.85
C GLN A 40 8.30 4.78 -6.86
N ASN A 41 9.30 4.04 -6.40
CA ASN A 41 10.32 3.48 -7.27
C ASN A 41 10.51 1.96 -7.13
N ALA A 42 10.05 1.32 -6.05
CA ALA A 42 10.17 -0.13 -5.85
C ALA A 42 9.33 -0.92 -6.87
N LYS A 43 8.21 -0.37 -7.32
CA LYS A 43 7.29 -1.03 -8.29
C LYS A 43 8.03 -1.51 -9.54
N PRO A 44 7.72 -2.69 -10.09
CA PRO A 44 6.64 -3.62 -9.68
C PRO A 44 6.99 -4.54 -8.49
N ASN A 45 8.15 -4.38 -7.86
CA ASN A 45 8.54 -5.13 -6.67
C ASN A 45 7.80 -4.62 -5.42
N PRO A 46 7.66 -5.46 -4.37
CA PRO A 46 7.05 -5.03 -3.11
C PRO A 46 7.90 -3.99 -2.39
N MET A 47 7.26 -3.20 -1.54
CA MET A 47 7.93 -2.33 -0.59
C MET A 47 8.44 -3.17 0.58
N VAL A 48 9.75 -3.22 0.76
CA VAL A 48 10.40 -3.98 1.84
C VAL A 48 11.35 -3.08 2.60
N GLY A 49 11.39 -3.25 3.91
CA GLY A 49 12.37 -2.63 4.80
C GLY A 49 13.05 -3.70 5.66
N ALA A 50 14.32 -3.47 5.97
CA ALA A 50 15.12 -4.35 6.81
C ALA A 50 15.92 -3.56 7.84
N VAL A 51 16.07 -4.13 9.05
CA VAL A 51 16.84 -3.56 10.16
C VAL A 51 17.69 -4.66 10.78
N ILE A 52 18.97 -4.39 11.02
CA ILE A 52 19.90 -5.31 11.68
C ILE A 52 20.19 -4.75 13.06
N VAL A 53 20.00 -5.56 14.12
CA VAL A 53 20.09 -5.15 15.50
C VAL A 53 21.06 -6.06 16.25
N SER A 54 22.01 -5.48 16.95
CA SER A 54 22.93 -6.20 17.83
C SER A 54 22.24 -6.80 19.07
N GLU A 55 22.94 -7.67 19.79
CA GLU A 55 22.41 -8.35 20.97
C GLU A 55 22.06 -7.37 22.12
N ASP A 56 22.72 -6.24 22.18
CA ASP A 56 22.45 -5.15 23.13
C ASP A 56 21.35 -4.17 22.67
N GLY A 57 20.70 -4.42 21.53
CA GLY A 57 19.58 -3.61 21.02
C GLY A 57 19.96 -2.41 20.17
N ARG A 58 21.23 -2.26 19.79
CA ARG A 58 21.71 -1.18 18.93
C ARG A 58 21.46 -1.54 17.45
N ILE A 59 20.93 -0.60 16.68
CA ILE A 59 20.79 -0.75 15.23
C ILE A 59 22.18 -0.69 14.58
N LEU A 60 22.59 -1.76 13.91
CA LEU A 60 23.84 -1.89 13.17
C LEU A 60 23.71 -1.42 11.72
N GLY A 61 22.55 -1.69 11.10
CA GLY A 61 22.27 -1.32 9.73
C GLY A 61 20.79 -1.28 9.41
N GLU A 62 20.43 -0.45 8.44
CA GLU A 62 19.06 -0.27 7.98
C GLU A 62 19.03 -0.18 6.46
N GLY A 63 17.96 -0.68 5.85
CA GLY A 63 17.77 -0.60 4.42
C GLY A 63 16.32 -0.75 3.99
N TYR A 64 16.02 -0.31 2.79
CA TYR A 64 14.74 -0.56 2.13
C TYR A 64 14.97 -0.78 0.64
N HIS A 65 14.00 -1.38 -0.05
CA HIS A 65 14.07 -1.54 -1.50
C HIS A 65 13.82 -0.19 -2.19
N VAL A 66 14.92 0.44 -2.64
CA VAL A 66 14.90 1.82 -3.16
C VAL A 66 14.25 1.89 -4.53
N ARG A 67 14.66 0.98 -5.45
CA ARG A 67 14.22 0.98 -6.84
C ARG A 67 14.24 -0.43 -7.44
N CYS A 68 13.25 -0.73 -8.27
CA CYS A 68 13.21 -1.99 -9.01
C CYS A 68 14.49 -2.20 -9.83
N GLY A 69 15.09 -3.37 -9.69
CA GLY A 69 16.35 -3.75 -10.34
C GLY A 69 17.62 -3.42 -9.56
N GLU A 70 17.52 -2.71 -8.44
CA GLU A 70 18.58 -2.44 -7.48
C GLU A 70 18.53 -3.41 -6.29
N GLY A 71 19.44 -3.25 -5.29
CA GLY A 71 19.52 -4.07 -4.10
C GLY A 71 18.21 -4.12 -3.31
N HIS A 72 17.87 -5.30 -2.82
CA HIS A 72 16.73 -5.47 -1.91
C HIS A 72 17.03 -4.85 -0.54
N ALA A 73 16.01 -4.77 0.32
CA ALA A 73 16.12 -4.15 1.64
C ALA A 73 17.24 -4.76 2.48
N GLU A 74 17.36 -6.09 2.46
CA GLU A 74 18.37 -6.84 3.20
C GLU A 74 19.78 -6.51 2.70
N VAL A 75 19.97 -6.44 1.37
CA VAL A 75 21.26 -6.05 0.75
C VAL A 75 21.66 -4.65 1.23
N ASN A 76 20.71 -3.71 1.19
CA ASN A 76 20.96 -2.33 1.60
C ASN A 76 21.21 -2.22 3.10
N ALA A 77 20.51 -3.02 3.93
CA ALA A 77 20.72 -3.08 5.37
C ALA A 77 22.11 -3.59 5.72
N PHE A 78 22.56 -4.69 5.12
CA PHE A 78 23.93 -5.19 5.33
C PHE A 78 25.00 -4.23 4.78
N ALA A 79 24.75 -3.57 3.66
CA ALA A 79 25.68 -2.60 3.09
C ALA A 79 25.82 -1.33 3.95
N SER A 80 24.85 -1.03 4.81
CA SER A 80 24.88 0.12 5.72
C SER A 80 25.57 -0.17 7.06
N VAL A 81 25.90 -1.44 7.34
CA VAL A 81 26.67 -1.81 8.55
C VAL A 81 28.09 -1.27 8.43
N LYS A 82 28.56 -0.60 9.49
CA LYS A 82 29.92 -0.06 9.51
C LYS A 82 30.95 -1.17 9.65
N PRO A 83 32.14 -1.03 9.05
CA PRO A 83 33.20 -2.04 9.14
C PRO A 83 33.56 -2.44 10.58
N GLU A 84 33.60 -1.46 11.50
CA GLU A 84 33.88 -1.70 12.94
C GLU A 84 32.81 -2.54 13.64
N ASP A 85 31.59 -2.61 13.10
CA ASP A 85 30.45 -3.34 13.66
C ASP A 85 30.21 -4.72 13.02
N GLU A 86 30.93 -5.07 11.95
CA GLU A 86 30.75 -6.35 11.24
C GLU A 86 30.90 -7.58 12.15
N HIS A 87 31.79 -7.51 13.14
CA HIS A 87 32.01 -8.59 14.09
C HIS A 87 30.80 -8.89 14.99
N LEU A 88 29.83 -7.94 15.10
CA LEU A 88 28.62 -8.08 15.90
C LEU A 88 27.51 -8.84 15.14
N LEU A 89 27.65 -9.03 13.83
CA LEU A 89 26.61 -9.68 13.01
C LEU A 89 26.31 -11.11 13.47
N ALA A 90 27.28 -11.86 13.97
CA ALA A 90 27.09 -13.24 14.42
C ALA A 90 26.13 -13.36 15.61
N GLY A 91 25.98 -12.30 16.44
CA GLY A 91 25.01 -12.20 17.54
C GLY A 91 23.73 -11.44 17.18
N ALA A 92 23.67 -10.83 15.98
CA ALA A 92 22.61 -9.91 15.61
C ALA A 92 21.32 -10.60 15.18
N THR A 93 20.23 -9.84 15.27
CA THR A 93 18.92 -10.18 14.70
C THR A 93 18.66 -9.31 13.47
N ILE A 94 18.27 -9.90 12.34
CA ILE A 94 17.75 -9.18 11.20
C ILE A 94 16.21 -9.20 11.22
N TYR A 95 15.59 -8.05 11.08
CA TYR A 95 14.16 -7.85 10.90
C TYR A 95 13.88 -7.50 9.44
N VAL A 96 12.89 -8.13 8.83
CA VAL A 96 12.48 -7.90 7.44
C VAL A 96 10.96 -7.89 7.35
N SER A 97 10.36 -6.86 6.72
CA SER A 97 8.90 -6.71 6.67
C SER A 97 8.20 -7.71 5.74
N LEU A 98 8.93 -8.42 4.87
CA LEU A 98 8.42 -9.45 3.97
C LEU A 98 9.45 -10.60 3.91
N GLU A 99 8.98 -11.82 3.64
CA GLU A 99 9.83 -13.01 3.46
C GLU A 99 11.03 -12.73 2.54
N PRO A 100 12.28 -13.03 2.98
CA PRO A 100 13.47 -12.92 2.15
C PRO A 100 13.38 -13.81 0.91
N CYS A 101 13.66 -13.27 -0.26
CA CYS A 101 13.56 -14.01 -1.51
C CYS A 101 14.52 -15.22 -1.54
N SER A 102 14.07 -16.32 -2.18
CA SER A 102 14.80 -17.60 -2.28
C SER A 102 15.20 -17.97 -3.70
N HIS A 103 14.72 -17.24 -4.71
CA HIS A 103 15.01 -17.52 -6.11
C HIS A 103 16.15 -16.65 -6.65
N TYR A 104 16.94 -17.22 -7.55
CA TYR A 104 17.99 -16.49 -8.27
C TYR A 104 17.35 -15.60 -9.33
N GLY A 105 17.56 -14.29 -9.20
CA GLY A 105 17.21 -13.29 -10.19
C GLY A 105 18.47 -12.70 -10.84
N LYS A 106 18.55 -11.37 -10.93
CA LYS A 106 19.76 -10.66 -11.34
C LYS A 106 20.85 -10.69 -10.25
N THR A 107 20.47 -10.91 -9.01
CA THR A 107 21.34 -11.00 -7.82
C THR A 107 21.06 -12.30 -7.07
N PRO A 108 22.00 -12.79 -6.25
CA PRO A 108 21.75 -13.91 -5.36
C PRO A 108 20.56 -13.64 -4.42
N PRO A 109 19.84 -14.68 -3.99
CA PRO A 109 18.70 -14.55 -3.08
C PRO A 109 19.08 -13.91 -1.73
N CYS A 110 18.17 -13.09 -1.16
CA CYS A 110 18.38 -12.50 0.15
C CYS A 110 18.50 -13.55 1.27
N ALA A 111 17.80 -14.68 1.14
CA ALA A 111 17.95 -15.79 2.08
C ALA A 111 19.40 -16.31 2.12
N ASP A 112 20.08 -16.41 0.97
CA ASP A 112 21.50 -16.81 0.90
C ASP A 112 22.43 -15.77 1.52
N LEU A 113 22.14 -14.50 1.31
CA LEU A 113 22.88 -13.41 1.93
C LEU A 113 22.77 -13.48 3.46
N ILE A 114 21.56 -13.64 4.01
CA ILE A 114 21.31 -13.75 5.45
C ILE A 114 22.10 -14.93 6.03
N VAL A 115 22.03 -16.09 5.37
CA VAL A 115 22.80 -17.29 5.77
C VAL A 115 24.31 -17.03 5.76
N SER A 116 24.84 -16.39 4.70
CA SER A 116 26.26 -16.07 4.58
C SER A 116 26.77 -15.13 5.65
N LYS A 117 25.93 -14.21 6.14
CA LYS A 117 26.23 -13.26 7.20
C LYS A 117 26.17 -13.87 8.61
N ARG A 118 25.65 -15.09 8.75
CA ARG A 118 25.61 -15.89 9.99
C ARG A 118 24.95 -15.15 11.17
N VAL A 119 23.89 -14.38 10.91
CA VAL A 119 23.13 -13.72 11.98
C VAL A 119 22.51 -14.79 12.90
N LYS A 120 22.30 -14.44 14.16
CA LYS A 120 21.73 -15.33 15.17
C LYS A 120 20.26 -15.63 14.92
N ARG A 121 19.50 -14.62 14.48
CA ARG A 121 18.04 -14.68 14.34
C ARG A 121 17.56 -13.84 13.14
N CYS A 122 16.48 -14.33 12.50
CA CYS A 122 15.74 -13.60 11.47
C CYS A 122 14.27 -13.45 11.90
N VAL A 123 13.76 -12.23 11.91
CA VAL A 123 12.36 -11.92 12.23
C VAL A 123 11.68 -11.40 10.97
N CYS A 124 10.65 -12.11 10.52
CA CYS A 124 9.91 -11.82 9.29
C CYS A 124 8.51 -11.30 9.62
N GLY A 125 8.10 -10.18 9.00
CA GLY A 125 6.78 -9.59 9.20
C GLY A 125 5.67 -10.49 8.65
N CYS A 126 5.74 -10.85 7.38
CA CYS A 126 4.79 -11.78 6.75
C CYS A 126 5.47 -12.68 5.73
N VAL A 127 4.82 -13.81 5.43
CA VAL A 127 5.21 -14.70 4.32
C VAL A 127 4.84 -14.03 3.00
N ASP A 128 5.67 -14.21 1.96
CA ASP A 128 5.30 -13.75 0.62
C ASP A 128 4.20 -14.67 0.07
N PRO A 129 2.97 -14.14 -0.19
CA PRO A 129 1.87 -14.96 -0.67
C PRO A 129 2.05 -15.43 -2.13
N PHE A 130 3.08 -14.95 -2.84
CA PHE A 130 3.37 -15.39 -4.19
C PHE A 130 3.86 -16.84 -4.21
N ALA A 131 3.11 -17.72 -4.84
CA ALA A 131 3.30 -19.18 -4.79
C ALA A 131 4.72 -19.69 -5.17
N LYS A 132 5.51 -18.91 -5.90
CA LYS A 132 6.89 -19.25 -6.25
C LYS A 132 7.90 -19.02 -5.12
N VAL A 133 7.54 -18.25 -4.10
CA VAL A 133 8.43 -17.86 -2.99
C VAL A 133 7.95 -18.47 -1.68
N GLN A 134 6.67 -18.56 -1.49
CA GLN A 134 5.94 -18.89 -0.27
C GLN A 134 6.65 -19.87 0.66
N GLY A 135 7.23 -19.34 1.74
CA GLY A 135 7.88 -20.12 2.79
C GLY A 135 9.28 -20.66 2.47
N ARG A 136 9.75 -20.57 1.22
CA ARG A 136 11.05 -21.16 0.81
C ARG A 136 12.26 -20.41 1.36
N GLY A 137 12.18 -19.08 1.42
CA GLY A 137 13.23 -18.25 2.00
C GLY A 137 13.37 -18.50 3.49
N ILE A 138 12.26 -18.53 4.20
CA ILE A 138 12.18 -18.85 5.62
C ILE A 138 12.73 -20.26 5.89
N GLN A 139 12.30 -21.26 5.11
CA GLN A 139 12.76 -22.64 5.25
C GLN A 139 14.28 -22.72 5.08
N LYS A 140 14.84 -22.11 4.05
CA LYS A 140 16.29 -22.09 3.78
C LYS A 140 17.10 -21.50 4.94
N ILE A 141 16.62 -20.41 5.53
CA ILE A 141 17.26 -19.76 6.68
C ILE A 141 17.22 -20.68 7.90
N ARG A 142 16.10 -21.38 8.16
CA ARG A 142 15.96 -22.37 9.24
C ARG A 142 16.88 -23.58 9.05
N GLU A 143 16.97 -24.10 7.83
CA GLU A 143 17.84 -25.23 7.49
C GLU A 143 19.33 -24.91 7.70
N ALA A 144 19.72 -23.63 7.62
CA ALA A 144 21.05 -23.16 7.95
C ALA A 144 21.31 -22.99 9.46
N GLY A 145 20.34 -23.33 10.32
CA GLY A 145 20.45 -23.25 11.79
C GLY A 145 20.18 -21.87 12.39
N ILE A 146 19.65 -20.92 11.60
CA ILE A 146 19.27 -19.59 12.09
C ILE A 146 17.86 -19.65 12.66
N GLU A 147 17.65 -19.10 13.85
CA GLU A 147 16.32 -18.97 14.44
C GLU A 147 15.43 -18.06 13.60
N VAL A 148 14.19 -18.49 13.27
CA VAL A 148 13.26 -17.68 12.46
C VAL A 148 11.91 -17.55 13.15
N THR A 149 11.56 -16.29 13.46
CA THR A 149 10.21 -15.87 13.89
C THR A 149 9.46 -15.26 12.71
N VAL A 150 8.17 -15.58 12.56
CA VAL A 150 7.32 -15.11 11.45
C VAL A 150 6.01 -14.54 12.01
N GLY A 151 5.43 -13.55 11.35
CA GLY A 151 4.11 -13.01 11.69
C GLY A 151 4.15 -11.80 12.63
N VAL A 152 5.31 -11.15 12.78
CA VAL A 152 5.40 -9.93 13.61
C VAL A 152 4.83 -8.74 12.85
N LEU A 153 3.74 -8.16 13.36
CA LEU A 153 2.92 -7.14 12.70
C LEU A 153 2.48 -7.58 11.29
N GLU A 154 2.03 -8.82 11.17
CA GLU A 154 1.68 -9.43 9.89
C GLU A 154 0.64 -8.62 9.12
N SER A 155 -0.41 -8.18 9.80
CA SER A 155 -1.50 -7.39 9.20
C SER A 155 -0.98 -6.10 8.57
N GLU A 156 -0.10 -5.37 9.27
CA GLU A 156 0.49 -4.13 8.78
C GLU A 156 1.48 -4.36 7.62
N CYS A 157 2.18 -5.49 7.64
CA CYS A 157 3.09 -5.88 6.57
C CYS A 157 2.34 -6.26 5.29
N LEU A 158 1.23 -6.99 5.41
CA LEU A 158 0.33 -7.32 4.30
C LEU A 158 -0.35 -6.07 3.75
N GLU A 159 -0.87 -5.21 4.63
CA GLU A 159 -1.52 -3.95 4.23
C GLU A 159 -0.56 -3.04 3.45
N LEU A 160 0.70 -2.94 3.85
CA LEU A 160 1.71 -2.16 3.13
C LEU A 160 1.83 -2.60 1.67
N ASN A 161 1.73 -3.90 1.42
CA ASN A 161 1.95 -4.53 0.11
C ASN A 161 0.65 -5.04 -0.57
N LYS A 162 -0.53 -4.61 -0.11
CA LYS A 162 -1.82 -5.12 -0.62
C LYS A 162 -1.97 -5.04 -2.15
N ARG A 163 -1.43 -4.00 -2.80
CA ARG A 163 -1.44 -3.88 -4.27
C ARG A 163 -0.60 -4.96 -4.94
N PHE A 164 0.62 -5.17 -4.47
CA PHE A 164 1.51 -6.22 -4.94
C PHE A 164 0.90 -7.61 -4.72
N ILE A 165 0.33 -7.84 -3.55
CA ILE A 165 -0.31 -9.11 -3.17
C ILE A 165 -1.50 -9.39 -4.08
N THR A 166 -2.47 -8.48 -4.19
CA THR A 166 -3.64 -8.62 -5.05
C THR A 166 -3.24 -8.91 -6.51
N TYR A 167 -2.28 -8.16 -7.04
CA TYR A 167 -1.80 -8.35 -8.39
C TYR A 167 -1.25 -9.77 -8.63
N ASN A 168 -0.45 -10.29 -7.71
CA ASN A 168 0.20 -11.59 -7.87
C ASN A 168 -0.73 -12.78 -7.52
N THR A 169 -1.70 -12.60 -6.62
CA THR A 169 -2.62 -13.67 -6.20
C THR A 169 -3.90 -13.72 -7.04
N HIS A 170 -4.46 -12.56 -7.40
CA HIS A 170 -5.73 -12.48 -8.15
C HIS A 170 -5.55 -12.20 -9.64
N GLN A 171 -4.31 -12.00 -10.11
CA GLN A 171 -3.98 -11.72 -11.53
C GLN A 171 -4.75 -10.52 -12.09
N ARG A 172 -4.93 -9.49 -11.26
CA ARG A 172 -5.55 -8.21 -11.60
C ARG A 172 -4.98 -7.08 -10.73
N PRO A 173 -5.15 -5.81 -11.13
CA PRO A 173 -4.80 -4.70 -10.25
C PRO A 173 -5.64 -4.68 -8.97
N TYR A 174 -5.11 -4.08 -7.91
CA TYR A 174 -5.86 -3.62 -6.74
C TYR A 174 -6.73 -2.43 -7.17
N ILE A 175 -8.04 -2.50 -6.94
CA ILE A 175 -9.02 -1.56 -7.50
C ILE A 175 -9.57 -0.65 -6.39
N ILE A 176 -9.41 0.66 -6.57
CA ILE A 176 -9.95 1.69 -5.69
C ILE A 176 -11.06 2.42 -6.43
N LEU A 177 -12.29 2.34 -5.94
CA LEU A 177 -13.39 3.17 -6.41
C LEU A 177 -13.39 4.47 -5.59
N LYS A 178 -13.27 5.63 -6.25
CA LYS A 178 -13.24 6.93 -5.55
C LYS A 178 -14.19 7.91 -6.20
N TRP A 179 -15.08 8.48 -5.41
CA TRP A 179 -15.92 9.61 -5.84
C TRP A 179 -16.12 10.64 -4.74
N ALA A 180 -16.61 11.80 -5.14
CA ALA A 180 -17.01 12.87 -4.23
C ALA A 180 -18.47 13.20 -4.47
N GLN A 181 -19.25 13.40 -3.37
CA GLN A 181 -20.68 13.64 -3.40
C GLN A 181 -21.09 14.75 -2.46
N THR A 182 -22.29 15.30 -2.71
CA THR A 182 -22.96 16.22 -1.79
C THR A 182 -23.48 15.50 -0.55
N ALA A 183 -23.90 16.24 0.48
CA ALA A 183 -24.48 15.68 1.71
C ALA A 183 -25.74 14.83 1.45
N ASN A 184 -26.45 15.10 0.38
CA ASN A 184 -27.64 14.34 -0.04
C ASN A 184 -27.39 13.39 -1.21
N GLY A 185 -26.12 13.00 -1.46
CA GLY A 185 -25.77 11.85 -2.30
C GLY A 185 -25.74 12.11 -3.81
N PHE A 186 -25.47 13.33 -4.27
CA PHE A 186 -25.33 13.65 -5.71
C PHE A 186 -23.90 13.95 -6.10
N LEU A 187 -23.50 13.54 -7.30
CA LEU A 187 -22.16 13.76 -7.88
C LEU A 187 -22.03 15.11 -8.60
N ASP A 188 -23.16 15.67 -9.06
CA ASP A 188 -23.21 16.92 -9.82
C ASP A 188 -24.50 17.71 -9.47
N ASN A 189 -24.66 18.88 -10.07
CA ASN A 189 -25.88 19.68 -9.98
C ASN A 189 -26.51 19.79 -11.37
N GLU A 190 -27.63 19.11 -11.60
CA GLU A 190 -28.38 19.10 -12.87
C GLU A 190 -27.49 18.71 -14.09
N GLY A 191 -26.60 17.73 -13.89
CA GLY A 191 -25.65 17.30 -14.92
C GLY A 191 -24.45 18.24 -15.14
N LYS A 192 -24.32 19.32 -14.34
CA LYS A 192 -23.18 20.23 -14.39
C LYS A 192 -22.21 19.88 -13.28
N GLY A 193 -20.91 19.75 -13.63
CA GLY A 193 -19.85 19.53 -12.65
C GLY A 193 -19.84 20.60 -11.57
N MET A 194 -19.60 20.19 -10.32
CA MET A 194 -19.50 21.10 -9.18
C MET A 194 -18.27 20.78 -8.34
N ALA A 195 -17.72 21.80 -7.68
CA ALA A 195 -16.60 21.60 -6.75
C ALA A 195 -17.14 21.02 -5.44
N VAL A 196 -17.01 19.72 -5.24
CA VAL A 196 -17.38 19.03 -3.99
C VAL A 196 -16.22 19.09 -3.00
N SER A 197 -15.02 18.75 -3.44
CA SER A 197 -13.80 18.68 -2.60
C SER A 197 -13.33 20.04 -2.09
N SER A 198 -12.83 20.08 -0.85
CA SER A 198 -12.05 21.19 -0.32
C SER A 198 -10.65 21.22 -0.94
N ALA A 199 -9.87 22.28 -0.70
CA ALA A 199 -8.47 22.34 -1.16
C ALA A 199 -7.64 21.20 -0.57
N PHE A 200 -7.85 20.89 0.71
CA PHE A 200 -7.13 19.82 1.39
C PHE A 200 -7.51 18.41 0.88
N THR A 201 -8.80 18.11 0.74
CA THR A 201 -9.25 16.80 0.25
C THR A 201 -8.92 16.59 -1.23
N LYS A 202 -8.84 17.68 -2.01
CA LYS A 202 -8.31 17.66 -3.38
C LYS A 202 -6.83 17.26 -3.40
N MET A 203 -6.01 17.83 -2.51
CA MET A 203 -4.60 17.43 -2.34
C MET A 203 -4.49 15.95 -1.98
N LEU A 204 -5.36 15.41 -1.10
CA LEU A 204 -5.41 13.97 -0.79
C LEU A 204 -5.76 13.11 -2.01
N SER A 205 -6.62 13.59 -2.91
CA SER A 205 -6.92 12.92 -4.19
C SER A 205 -5.69 12.89 -5.09
N HIS A 206 -4.90 13.96 -5.17
CA HIS A 206 -3.64 13.96 -5.90
C HIS A 206 -2.60 13.03 -5.28
N LYS A 207 -2.53 12.93 -3.95
CA LYS A 207 -1.72 11.93 -3.25
C LYS A 207 -2.12 10.51 -3.65
N LEU A 208 -3.43 10.21 -3.65
CA LEU A 208 -3.94 8.90 -4.04
C LEU A 208 -3.53 8.56 -5.48
N ARG A 209 -3.63 9.50 -6.41
CA ARG A 209 -3.19 9.34 -7.81
C ARG A 209 -1.69 9.05 -7.90
N ALA A 210 -0.85 9.79 -7.15
CA ALA A 210 0.60 9.57 -7.12
C ALA A 210 1.01 8.19 -6.60
N GLU A 211 0.18 7.57 -5.77
CA GLU A 211 0.42 6.27 -5.15
C GLU A 211 -0.08 5.08 -5.99
N ASN A 212 -0.79 5.32 -7.10
CA ASN A 212 -1.38 4.29 -7.95
C ASN A 212 -0.84 4.33 -9.39
N ASP A 213 -0.98 3.21 -10.11
CA ASP A 213 -0.35 3.05 -11.43
C ASP A 213 -1.24 3.57 -12.56
N ALA A 214 -2.55 3.39 -12.43
CA ALA A 214 -3.51 3.81 -13.44
C ALA A 214 -4.74 4.47 -12.82
N ILE A 215 -5.39 5.33 -13.63
CA ILE A 215 -6.66 5.98 -13.32
C ILE A 215 -7.61 5.80 -14.49
N LEU A 216 -8.86 5.46 -14.19
CA LEU A 216 -9.87 5.11 -15.19
C LEU A 216 -11.12 5.95 -14.98
N VAL A 217 -11.67 6.44 -16.11
CA VAL A 217 -12.96 7.13 -16.18
C VAL A 217 -13.80 6.57 -17.32
N GLY A 218 -15.11 6.76 -17.24
CA GLY A 218 -16.02 6.49 -18.34
C GLY A 218 -16.02 7.63 -19.37
N ARG A 219 -16.38 7.33 -20.62
CA ARG A 219 -16.43 8.30 -21.75
C ARG A 219 -17.19 9.59 -21.41
N VAL A 220 -18.40 9.48 -20.86
CA VAL A 220 -19.24 10.65 -20.57
C VAL A 220 -18.56 11.60 -19.57
N THR A 221 -17.91 11.05 -18.55
CA THR A 221 -17.13 11.84 -17.58
C THR A 221 -15.93 12.51 -18.24
N ASP A 222 -15.25 11.79 -19.13
CA ASP A 222 -14.11 12.29 -19.87
C ASP A 222 -14.46 13.48 -20.76
N GLU A 223 -15.51 13.32 -21.59
CA GLU A 223 -15.99 14.37 -22.50
C GLU A 223 -16.52 15.59 -21.77
N ARG A 224 -17.26 15.40 -20.67
CA ARG A 224 -17.91 16.47 -19.92
C ARG A 224 -16.93 17.26 -19.04
N ASP A 225 -16.12 16.55 -18.30
CA ASP A 225 -15.27 17.18 -17.28
C ASP A 225 -13.89 17.57 -17.81
N GLN A 226 -13.45 16.97 -18.94
CA GLN A 226 -12.13 17.17 -19.56
C GLN A 226 -10.98 17.16 -18.53
N SER A 227 -11.14 16.35 -17.50
CA SER A 227 -10.23 16.30 -16.35
C SER A 227 -8.87 15.74 -16.75
N GLN A 228 -7.81 16.43 -16.40
CA GLN A 228 -6.45 15.96 -16.66
C GLN A 228 -6.09 14.71 -15.87
N LEU A 229 -6.73 14.45 -14.72
CA LEU A 229 -6.52 13.30 -13.83
C LEU A 229 -5.04 13.10 -13.44
N ASN A 230 -4.26 14.16 -13.46
CA ASN A 230 -2.84 14.18 -13.16
C ASN A 230 -2.54 14.47 -11.68
N VAL A 231 -1.27 14.42 -11.34
CA VAL A 231 -0.72 14.79 -10.02
C VAL A 231 -0.10 16.18 -10.14
N ARG A 232 -0.72 17.21 -9.51
CA ARG A 232 -0.21 18.58 -9.48
C ARG A 232 -0.11 19.16 -8.06
N ASP A 233 -0.98 18.72 -7.16
CA ASP A 233 -1.02 19.19 -5.77
C ASP A 233 -0.34 18.21 -4.80
N TRP A 234 0.48 17.28 -5.33
CA TRP A 234 1.28 16.32 -4.58
C TRP A 234 2.53 15.92 -5.37
N TYR A 235 3.57 15.46 -4.65
CA TYR A 235 4.77 14.92 -5.29
C TYR A 235 4.55 13.47 -5.74
N GLY A 236 4.93 13.14 -6.98
CA GLY A 236 4.89 11.79 -7.52
C GLY A 236 4.65 11.73 -9.03
N LYS A 237 4.57 10.51 -9.57
CA LYS A 237 4.31 10.28 -10.99
C LYS A 237 2.82 10.34 -11.28
N ASN A 238 2.47 10.80 -12.48
CA ASN A 238 1.09 10.69 -12.96
C ASN A 238 0.73 9.21 -13.18
N PRO A 239 -0.48 8.79 -12.78
CA PRO A 239 -1.01 7.50 -13.18
C PRO A 239 -1.27 7.46 -14.69
N VAL A 240 -1.25 6.27 -15.29
CA VAL A 240 -1.67 6.07 -16.68
C VAL A 240 -3.16 6.35 -16.79
N ARG A 241 -3.53 7.33 -17.63
CA ARG A 241 -4.93 7.72 -17.84
C ARG A 241 -5.62 6.79 -18.82
N LEU A 242 -6.75 6.23 -18.42
CA LEU A 242 -7.54 5.26 -19.17
C LEU A 242 -8.99 5.75 -19.28
N VAL A 243 -9.59 5.56 -20.44
CA VAL A 243 -10.99 5.93 -20.72
C VAL A 243 -11.74 4.71 -21.24
N ILE A 244 -12.84 4.32 -20.59
CA ILE A 244 -13.73 3.29 -21.13
C ILE A 244 -14.61 3.92 -22.20
N ASP A 245 -14.24 3.68 -23.45
CA ASP A 245 -14.97 4.12 -24.63
C ASP A 245 -14.83 3.08 -25.75
N ARG A 246 -15.92 2.80 -26.47
CA ARG A 246 -15.93 1.88 -27.61
C ARG A 246 -15.07 2.36 -28.78
N HIS A 247 -14.85 3.66 -28.88
CA HIS A 247 -14.15 4.31 -29.98
C HIS A 247 -12.76 4.82 -29.57
N HIS A 248 -12.38 4.69 -28.30
CA HIS A 248 -11.10 5.18 -27.81
C HIS A 248 -10.01 4.08 -27.84
N PRO A 249 -8.81 4.37 -28.36
CA PRO A 249 -7.77 3.35 -28.58
C PRO A 249 -7.13 2.81 -27.30
N CYS A 250 -7.49 3.29 -26.09
CA CYS A 250 -6.92 2.79 -24.84
C CYS A 250 -7.06 1.28 -24.65
N PHE A 251 -8.12 0.69 -25.22
CA PHE A 251 -8.44 -0.72 -25.08
C PHE A 251 -8.86 -1.30 -26.43
N GLU A 252 -7.92 -1.41 -27.36
CA GLU A 252 -8.14 -2.06 -28.65
C GLU A 252 -8.62 -3.51 -28.45
N GLY A 253 -9.68 -3.89 -29.17
CA GLY A 253 -10.19 -5.26 -29.20
C GLY A 253 -11.13 -5.64 -28.05
N LEU A 254 -11.59 -4.69 -27.21
CA LEU A 254 -12.63 -4.98 -26.23
C LEU A 254 -13.95 -5.35 -26.89
N ASP A 255 -14.52 -6.49 -26.48
CA ASP A 255 -15.82 -6.96 -26.95
C ASP A 255 -16.97 -6.44 -26.09
N PHE A 256 -17.51 -5.29 -26.45
CA PHE A 256 -18.65 -4.66 -25.77
C PHE A 256 -19.99 -5.39 -25.97
N SER A 257 -20.07 -6.37 -26.87
CA SER A 257 -21.30 -7.14 -27.07
C SER A 257 -21.63 -8.08 -25.94
N LYS A 258 -20.62 -8.45 -25.12
CA LYS A 258 -20.74 -9.40 -24.01
C LYS A 258 -21.24 -8.81 -22.69
N GLY A 259 -21.59 -7.52 -22.69
CA GLY A 259 -22.05 -6.81 -21.49
C GLY A 259 -20.95 -6.23 -20.61
N ASN A 260 -21.33 -5.38 -19.67
CA ASN A 260 -20.41 -4.57 -18.87
C ASN A 260 -19.41 -5.41 -18.05
N GLU A 261 -19.87 -6.45 -17.38
CA GLU A 261 -18.99 -7.31 -16.57
C GLU A 261 -17.89 -7.96 -17.40
N ALA A 262 -18.23 -8.50 -18.58
CA ALA A 262 -17.26 -9.13 -19.46
C ALA A 262 -16.22 -8.13 -19.97
N VAL A 263 -16.63 -6.90 -20.28
CA VAL A 263 -15.72 -5.80 -20.66
C VAL A 263 -14.79 -5.46 -19.52
N LEU A 264 -15.28 -5.31 -18.29
CA LEU A 264 -14.44 -5.03 -17.12
C LEU A 264 -13.41 -6.14 -16.87
N ARG A 265 -13.79 -7.41 -17.02
CA ARG A 265 -12.84 -8.53 -16.89
C ARG A 265 -11.77 -8.52 -17.99
N GLN A 266 -12.10 -8.16 -19.21
CA GLN A 266 -11.12 -7.97 -20.29
C GLN A 266 -10.15 -6.82 -19.95
N ILE A 267 -10.65 -5.70 -19.42
CA ILE A 267 -9.82 -4.59 -18.95
C ILE A 267 -8.88 -5.05 -17.85
N MET A 268 -9.35 -5.83 -16.85
CA MET A 268 -8.50 -6.34 -15.78
C MET A 268 -7.37 -7.24 -16.31
N SER A 269 -7.68 -8.12 -17.27
CA SER A 269 -6.68 -8.97 -17.92
C SER A 269 -5.65 -8.15 -18.70
N PHE A 270 -6.09 -7.13 -19.43
CA PHE A 270 -5.20 -6.20 -20.13
C PHE A 270 -4.26 -5.48 -19.17
N LEU A 271 -4.77 -4.96 -18.05
CA LEU A 271 -3.98 -4.26 -17.06
C LEU A 271 -2.98 -5.20 -16.37
N TYR A 272 -3.37 -6.44 -16.09
CA TYR A 272 -2.47 -7.46 -15.55
C TYR A 272 -1.29 -7.76 -16.49
N ILE A 273 -1.57 -8.00 -17.76
CA ILE A 273 -0.53 -8.27 -18.79
C ILE A 273 0.42 -7.08 -18.91
N ASN A 274 -0.08 -5.86 -18.80
CA ASN A 274 0.70 -4.62 -18.84
C ASN A 274 1.34 -4.22 -17.50
N LYS A 275 1.35 -5.12 -16.50
CA LYS A 275 2.00 -4.95 -15.18
C LYS A 275 1.48 -3.77 -14.36
N VAL A 276 0.22 -3.40 -14.53
CA VAL A 276 -0.48 -2.41 -13.72
C VAL A 276 -0.93 -3.08 -12.43
N GLN A 277 -0.37 -2.67 -11.30
CA GLN A 277 -0.66 -3.29 -10.00
C GLN A 277 -1.82 -2.62 -9.25
N SER A 278 -2.15 -1.39 -9.62
CA SER A 278 -3.23 -0.63 -8.96
C SER A 278 -3.99 0.25 -9.94
N LEU A 279 -5.31 0.33 -9.73
CA LEU A 279 -6.24 1.10 -10.54
C LEU A 279 -7.13 1.96 -9.64
N ILE A 280 -7.21 3.26 -9.93
CA ILE A 280 -8.26 4.12 -9.38
C ILE A 280 -9.35 4.29 -10.43
N VAL A 281 -10.59 4.11 -10.04
CA VAL A 281 -11.77 4.48 -10.83
C VAL A 281 -12.32 5.77 -10.25
N GLU A 282 -12.29 6.86 -11.04
CA GLU A 282 -12.72 8.20 -10.58
C GLU A 282 -13.93 8.75 -11.34
N GLY A 283 -14.50 8.00 -12.28
CA GLY A 283 -15.46 8.64 -13.13
C GLY A 283 -16.69 7.89 -13.52
N GLY A 284 -17.82 8.65 -13.40
CA GLY A 284 -19.17 8.31 -13.78
C GLY A 284 -19.89 7.35 -12.84
N ALA A 285 -21.11 7.70 -12.41
CA ALA A 285 -21.93 6.84 -11.56
C ALA A 285 -22.11 5.44 -12.17
N ILE A 286 -22.38 5.37 -13.47
CA ILE A 286 -22.56 4.09 -14.19
C ILE A 286 -21.30 3.24 -14.18
N THR A 287 -20.13 3.86 -14.37
CA THR A 287 -18.84 3.15 -14.33
C THR A 287 -18.61 2.56 -12.94
N HIS A 288 -18.76 3.36 -11.88
CA HIS A 288 -18.62 2.87 -10.50
C HIS A 288 -19.60 1.76 -10.20
N GLN A 289 -20.89 1.94 -10.56
CA GLN A 289 -21.91 0.93 -10.34
C GLN A 289 -21.58 -0.39 -11.05
N SER A 290 -21.07 -0.33 -12.30
CA SER A 290 -20.66 -1.53 -13.03
C SER A 290 -19.52 -2.29 -12.31
N PHE A 291 -18.56 -1.59 -11.70
CA PHE A 291 -17.51 -2.22 -10.89
C PHE A 291 -18.07 -2.83 -9.60
N LEU A 292 -19.00 -2.13 -8.93
CA LEU A 292 -19.66 -2.63 -7.72
C LEU A 292 -20.48 -3.88 -8.01
N ASP A 293 -21.32 -3.86 -9.06
CA ASP A 293 -22.18 -4.97 -9.46
C ASP A 293 -21.36 -6.21 -9.88
N ALA A 294 -20.21 -6.00 -10.54
CA ALA A 294 -19.28 -7.06 -10.92
C ALA A 294 -18.44 -7.57 -9.75
N GLY A 295 -18.50 -6.95 -8.57
CA GLY A 295 -17.64 -7.25 -7.44
C GLY A 295 -16.15 -7.00 -7.72
N LEU A 296 -15.81 -6.12 -8.65
CA LEU A 296 -14.45 -5.77 -9.04
C LEU A 296 -13.98 -4.51 -8.31
N TRP A 297 -13.76 -4.64 -7.03
CA TRP A 297 -13.21 -3.58 -6.17
C TRP A 297 -12.55 -4.19 -4.92
N ASP A 298 -11.57 -3.51 -4.38
CA ASP A 298 -10.87 -3.87 -3.15
C ASP A 298 -11.04 -2.78 -2.09
N GLU A 299 -11.11 -1.51 -2.52
CA GLU A 299 -11.26 -0.35 -1.66
C GLU A 299 -12.27 0.64 -2.27
N ILE A 300 -13.11 1.26 -1.43
CA ILE A 300 -13.99 2.35 -1.84
C ILE A 300 -13.66 3.57 -0.98
N ARG A 301 -13.52 4.73 -1.60
CA ARG A 301 -13.33 6.02 -0.93
C ARG A 301 -14.41 6.99 -1.36
N ILE A 302 -15.26 7.37 -0.40
CA ILE A 302 -16.33 8.33 -0.60
C ILE A 302 -15.99 9.62 0.13
N GLU A 303 -15.89 10.70 -0.61
CA GLU A 303 -15.78 12.03 -0.04
C GLU A 303 -17.17 12.68 -0.05
N THR A 304 -17.69 13.07 1.11
CA THR A 304 -18.98 13.76 1.26
C THR A 304 -18.75 15.18 1.76
N ALA A 305 -19.21 16.18 0.99
CA ALA A 305 -19.23 17.57 1.43
C ALA A 305 -20.47 17.80 2.33
N THR A 306 -20.26 17.90 3.64
CA THR A 306 -21.35 17.87 4.65
C THR A 306 -22.31 19.06 4.58
N SER A 307 -21.87 20.20 4.01
CA SER A 307 -22.66 21.43 3.91
C SER A 307 -23.22 21.68 2.51
N LYS A 308 -22.94 20.84 1.50
CA LYS A 308 -23.40 21.03 0.12
C LYS A 308 -24.61 20.15 -0.19
N PHE A 309 -25.67 20.79 -0.65
CA PHE A 309 -26.91 20.14 -1.06
C PHE A 309 -27.32 20.61 -2.45
N VAL A 310 -27.84 19.72 -3.27
CA VAL A 310 -28.44 20.05 -4.57
C VAL A 310 -29.88 19.51 -4.62
N LYS A 311 -30.74 20.12 -5.47
CA LYS A 311 -32.12 19.67 -5.62
C LYS A 311 -32.21 18.41 -6.48
N THR A 312 -31.42 18.38 -7.57
CA THR A 312 -31.37 17.28 -8.53
C THR A 312 -29.98 17.14 -9.09
N GLY A 313 -29.62 15.95 -9.57
CA GLY A 313 -28.31 15.67 -10.14
C GLY A 313 -28.14 14.18 -10.41
N THR A 314 -26.95 13.77 -10.76
CA THR A 314 -26.59 12.36 -10.89
C THR A 314 -26.44 11.74 -9.51
N GLU A 315 -27.25 10.75 -9.17
CA GLU A 315 -27.13 10.03 -7.90
C GLU A 315 -25.78 9.33 -7.78
N ALA A 316 -25.23 9.31 -6.58
CA ALA A 316 -24.03 8.54 -6.28
C ALA A 316 -24.28 7.04 -6.41
N PRO A 317 -23.24 6.23 -6.66
CA PRO A 317 -23.33 4.78 -6.71
C PRO A 317 -23.87 4.19 -5.41
N ARG A 318 -24.63 3.10 -5.51
CA ARG A 318 -25.20 2.40 -4.36
C ARG A 318 -24.23 1.36 -3.84
N LEU A 319 -23.82 1.52 -2.59
CA LEU A 319 -22.96 0.54 -1.93
C LEU A 319 -23.67 -0.81 -1.74
N PRO A 320 -22.95 -1.93 -1.74
CA PRO A 320 -23.48 -3.22 -1.28
C PRO A 320 -23.99 -3.13 0.17
N HIS A 321 -25.06 -3.85 0.49
CA HIS A 321 -25.77 -3.73 1.78
C HIS A 321 -24.92 -4.04 3.02
N ASP A 322 -23.92 -4.91 2.89
CA ASP A 322 -23.15 -5.43 4.03
C ASP A 322 -21.79 -4.74 4.25
N VAL A 323 -21.50 -3.68 3.49
CA VAL A 323 -20.22 -2.98 3.55
C VAL A 323 -20.27 -1.87 4.60
N LYS A 324 -19.37 -1.97 5.60
CA LYS A 324 -19.22 -0.95 6.65
C LYS A 324 -17.92 -0.17 6.45
N PRO A 325 -17.89 1.14 6.78
CA PRO A 325 -16.65 1.90 6.69
C PRO A 325 -15.63 1.38 7.73
N ILE A 326 -14.40 1.18 7.27
CA ILE A 326 -13.25 0.86 8.13
C ILE A 326 -12.55 2.12 8.63
N SER A 327 -12.79 3.26 8.01
CA SER A 327 -12.26 4.55 8.40
C SER A 327 -13.24 5.67 8.08
N HIS A 328 -13.43 6.58 9.02
CA HIS A 328 -14.20 7.81 8.91
C HIS A 328 -13.31 8.98 9.32
N LYS A 329 -13.03 9.91 8.41
CA LYS A 329 -12.12 11.05 8.67
C LYS A 329 -12.74 12.36 8.20
N GLU A 330 -12.78 13.33 9.07
CA GLU A 330 -13.27 14.67 8.79
C GLU A 330 -12.14 15.63 8.41
N TYR A 331 -12.38 16.46 7.39
CA TYR A 331 -11.43 17.42 6.86
C TYR A 331 -12.16 18.66 6.32
N ASP A 332 -12.06 19.80 6.99
CA ASP A 332 -12.53 21.11 6.50
C ASP A 332 -13.96 21.08 5.91
N GLY A 333 -14.93 20.47 6.63
CA GLY A 333 -16.32 20.36 6.19
C GLY A 333 -16.60 19.24 5.17
N ASN A 334 -15.61 18.41 4.89
CA ASN A 334 -15.76 17.18 4.11
C ASN A 334 -15.44 15.97 4.98
N VAL A 335 -16.13 14.86 4.73
CA VAL A 335 -15.87 13.55 5.34
C VAL A 335 -15.34 12.63 4.26
N ILE A 336 -14.30 11.83 4.58
CA ILE A 336 -13.84 10.73 3.74
C ILE A 336 -14.08 9.42 4.46
N ASP A 337 -15.02 8.63 3.94
CA ASP A 337 -15.27 7.27 4.36
C ASP A 337 -14.49 6.29 3.47
N THR A 338 -13.82 5.34 4.12
CA THR A 338 -13.09 4.28 3.42
C THR A 338 -13.70 2.94 3.76
N TYR A 339 -13.93 2.11 2.75
CA TYR A 339 -14.45 0.76 2.87
C TYR A 339 -13.46 -0.20 2.22
N GLU A 340 -13.32 -1.39 2.78
CA GLU A 340 -12.57 -2.50 2.19
C GLU A 340 -13.47 -3.71 2.04
N ARG A 341 -13.17 -4.51 1.03
CA ARG A 341 -13.85 -5.77 0.81
C ARG A 341 -13.30 -6.80 1.78
N ALA A 342 -14.20 -7.47 2.51
CA ALA A 342 -13.86 -8.57 3.41
C ALA A 342 -13.24 -9.77 2.66
#